data_090bea271fa88b0f369000869228985e
#
_entry.id   090bea271fa88b0f369000869228985e
#
_cell.length_a   1.000
_cell.length_b   1.000
_cell.length_c   1.000
_cell.angle_alpha   90.00
_cell.angle_beta   90.00
_cell.angle_gamma   90.00
#
_symmetry.space_group_name_H-M   'P 1'
#
loop_
_entity.id
_entity.type
_entity.pdbx_description
1 polymer ?
#
loop_
_entity_poly.entity_id
_entity_poly.type
_entity_poly.pdbx_seq_one_letter_code
_entity_poly.pdbx_strand_id
1 'polypeptide(L)'
;RRVGKKGEGKFERISWEEALQTIAARLKPIAARDPQAILPYSYCGTMGLVQGESMSSRFFNQLGASLLDRTICASAGATGYRYTVGASIGTDLEQFQNAKLIIIWGGNPIASNLHFWMRAQEAKRNGATLIAIDPYRSLTAEKCHQHIALLPGTDAALALGLMHVLITEDLVDHDYIERYTLGYDALKQRALAWPPERAAEVCGITATEVVELARLYG
;
A
#
# COMPACT_ATOMS: atom_id res chain seq x y z
N ARG A 1 -12.63 15.88 28.01
CA ARG A 1 -13.59 16.52 27.11
C ARG A 1 -13.12 17.89 26.65
N ARG A 2 -13.62 18.37 25.53
CA ARG A 2 -13.37 19.74 25.08
C ARG A 2 -14.24 20.73 25.89
N VAL A 3 -13.63 21.82 26.38
CA VAL A 3 -14.30 22.86 27.13
C VAL A 3 -14.30 24.24 26.44
N GLY A 4 -13.64 24.35 25.30
CA GLY A 4 -13.59 25.56 24.49
C GLY A 4 -14.22 25.37 23.11
N LYS A 5 -14.19 26.43 22.28
CA LYS A 5 -14.59 26.34 20.87
C LYS A 5 -13.67 25.40 20.11
N LYS A 6 -14.16 24.85 18.96
CA LYS A 6 -13.35 24.02 18.09
C LYS A 6 -12.14 24.85 17.58
N GLY A 7 -10.94 24.29 17.75
CA GLY A 7 -9.68 24.95 17.36
C GLY A 7 -8.95 25.65 18.52
N GLU A 8 -9.59 25.91 19.66
CA GLU A 8 -8.92 26.56 20.81
C GLU A 8 -7.96 25.64 21.60
N GLY A 9 -7.99 24.33 21.35
CA GLY A 9 -7.14 23.37 22.04
C GLY A 9 -7.41 23.21 23.54
N LYS A 10 -8.54 23.69 24.03
CA LYS A 10 -8.91 23.65 25.46
C LYS A 10 -9.61 22.34 25.79
N PHE A 11 -8.98 21.54 26.64
CA PHE A 11 -9.49 20.23 27.07
C PHE A 11 -9.36 20.10 28.59
N GLU A 12 -10.27 19.36 29.21
CA GLU A 12 -10.18 18.91 30.59
C GLU A 12 -10.23 17.37 30.65
N ARG A 13 -9.55 16.81 31.65
CA ARG A 13 -9.58 15.38 31.94
C ARG A 13 -10.92 15.00 32.53
N ILE A 14 -11.48 13.87 32.09
CA ILE A 14 -12.71 13.27 32.61
C ILE A 14 -12.47 11.80 32.96
N SER A 15 -13.37 11.19 33.70
CA SER A 15 -13.34 9.75 33.96
C SER A 15 -13.81 8.97 32.74
N TRP A 16 -13.47 7.70 32.68
CA TRP A 16 -14.01 6.79 31.65
C TRP A 16 -15.52 6.64 31.76
N GLU A 17 -16.06 6.60 32.97
CA GLU A 17 -17.51 6.53 33.22
C GLU A 17 -18.22 7.75 32.60
N GLU A 18 -17.74 8.96 32.89
CA GLU A 18 -18.29 10.17 32.28
C GLU A 18 -18.17 10.18 30.76
N ALA A 19 -17.05 9.70 30.21
CA ALA A 19 -16.86 9.59 28.77
C ALA A 19 -17.88 8.65 28.13
N LEU A 20 -18.04 7.45 28.68
CA LEU A 20 -18.96 6.43 28.18
C LEU A 20 -20.42 6.87 28.28
N GLN A 21 -20.80 7.47 29.41
CA GLN A 21 -22.16 8.02 29.60
C GLN A 21 -22.45 9.15 28.60
N THR A 22 -21.49 10.04 28.37
CA THR A 22 -21.63 11.15 27.41
C THR A 22 -21.81 10.61 25.98
N ILE A 23 -21.03 9.61 25.57
CA ILE A 23 -21.13 8.98 24.26
C ILE A 23 -22.50 8.27 24.12
N ALA A 24 -22.86 7.46 25.11
CA ALA A 24 -24.11 6.71 25.09
C ALA A 24 -25.35 7.64 25.05
N ALA A 25 -25.34 8.73 25.81
CA ALA A 25 -26.41 9.73 25.81
C ALA A 25 -26.59 10.40 24.43
N ARG A 26 -25.55 10.46 23.62
CA ARG A 26 -25.63 10.99 22.24
C ARG A 26 -26.02 9.94 21.22
N LEU A 27 -25.48 8.73 21.30
CA LEU A 27 -25.70 7.67 20.30
C LEU A 27 -27.11 7.03 20.45
N LYS A 28 -27.59 6.79 21.67
CA LYS A 28 -28.88 6.14 21.90
C LYS A 28 -30.07 6.83 21.21
N PRO A 29 -30.26 8.17 21.32
CA PRO A 29 -31.36 8.85 20.63
C PRO A 29 -31.24 8.81 19.11
N ILE A 30 -30.00 8.84 18.58
CA ILE A 30 -29.78 8.74 17.13
C ILE A 30 -30.13 7.33 16.66
N ALA A 31 -29.61 6.30 17.34
CA ALA A 31 -29.90 4.91 16.99
C ALA A 31 -31.37 4.54 17.11
N ALA A 32 -32.08 5.11 18.08
CA ALA A 32 -33.51 4.89 18.27
C ALA A 32 -34.39 5.52 17.14
N ARG A 33 -33.93 6.63 16.57
CA ARG A 33 -34.60 7.33 15.47
C ARG A 33 -34.20 6.81 14.10
N ASP A 34 -32.90 6.73 13.85
CA ASP A 34 -32.30 6.31 12.59
C ASP A 34 -30.87 5.85 12.84
N PRO A 35 -30.62 4.56 13.03
CA PRO A 35 -29.28 4.05 13.31
C PRO A 35 -28.30 4.25 12.13
N GLN A 36 -28.81 4.35 10.90
CA GLN A 36 -27.98 4.59 9.72
C GLN A 36 -27.44 6.02 9.62
N ALA A 37 -27.98 6.96 10.43
CA ALA A 37 -27.37 8.28 10.60
C ALA A 37 -26.03 8.26 11.37
N ILE A 38 -25.63 7.09 11.89
CA ILE A 38 -24.32 6.86 12.52
C ILE A 38 -23.39 6.22 11.50
N LEU A 39 -22.34 6.94 11.08
CA LEU A 39 -21.30 6.41 10.22
C LEU A 39 -19.98 6.26 11.01
N PRO A 40 -19.55 5.02 11.33
CA PRO A 40 -18.26 4.78 11.93
C PRO A 40 -17.15 4.98 10.89
N TYR A 41 -16.55 6.18 10.91
CA TYR A 41 -15.43 6.48 10.03
C TYR A 41 -14.15 5.86 10.60
N SER A 42 -13.74 4.78 10.01
CA SER A 42 -12.53 4.04 10.40
C SER A 42 -11.79 3.54 9.17
N TYR A 43 -10.47 3.52 9.24
CA TYR A 43 -9.62 2.91 8.23
C TYR A 43 -8.33 2.42 8.86
N CYS A 44 -7.16 2.79 8.31
CA CYS A 44 -5.88 2.43 8.89
C CYS A 44 -5.65 3.18 10.22
N GLY A 45 -5.01 2.52 11.16
CA GLY A 45 -4.71 3.05 12.48
C GLY A 45 -4.07 1.97 13.34
N THR A 46 -4.48 1.86 14.59
CA THR A 46 -4.05 0.75 15.45
C THR A 46 -4.68 -0.56 14.95
N MET A 47 -3.90 -1.33 14.21
CA MET A 47 -4.33 -2.57 13.55
C MET A 47 -4.26 -3.74 14.52
N GLY A 48 -5.35 -4.05 15.18
CA GLY A 48 -5.46 -5.22 16.05
C GLY A 48 -6.77 -5.96 15.80
N LEU A 49 -6.74 -7.29 15.86
CA LEU A 49 -7.92 -8.11 15.58
C LEU A 49 -9.11 -7.77 16.47
N VAL A 50 -8.87 -7.46 17.73
CA VAL A 50 -9.96 -7.15 18.67
C VAL A 50 -10.46 -5.72 18.47
N GLN A 51 -9.60 -4.72 18.65
CA GLN A 51 -10.00 -3.32 18.67
C GLN A 51 -10.23 -2.72 17.30
N GLY A 52 -9.49 -3.17 16.26
CA GLY A 52 -9.53 -2.61 14.92
C GLY A 52 -10.49 -3.33 13.97
N GLU A 53 -10.53 -4.65 14.03
CA GLU A 53 -11.20 -5.45 12.99
C GLU A 53 -12.49 -6.12 13.46
N SER A 54 -12.60 -6.59 14.72
CA SER A 54 -13.75 -7.38 15.14
C SER A 54 -14.70 -6.63 16.07
N MET A 55 -14.24 -6.06 17.18
CA MET A 55 -15.12 -5.48 18.18
C MET A 55 -15.81 -4.20 17.72
N SER A 56 -15.11 -3.34 16.96
CA SER A 56 -15.73 -2.15 16.37
C SER A 56 -16.84 -2.51 15.39
N SER A 57 -16.58 -3.44 14.47
CA SER A 57 -17.58 -3.92 13.51
C SER A 57 -18.77 -4.57 14.22
N ARG A 58 -18.51 -5.42 15.21
CA ARG A 58 -19.57 -6.06 16.00
C ARG A 58 -20.47 -5.03 16.71
N PHE A 59 -19.86 -4.01 17.34
CA PHE A 59 -20.61 -2.96 18.02
C PHE A 59 -21.50 -2.17 17.06
N PHE A 60 -20.94 -1.70 15.94
CA PHE A 60 -21.70 -0.88 14.99
C PHE A 60 -22.73 -1.68 14.21
N ASN A 61 -22.47 -2.95 13.90
CA ASN A 61 -23.47 -3.85 13.31
C ASN A 61 -24.64 -4.10 14.28
N GLN A 62 -24.36 -4.33 15.56
CA GLN A 62 -25.40 -4.48 16.58
C GLN A 62 -26.25 -3.21 16.74
N LEU A 63 -25.63 -2.04 16.54
CA LEU A 63 -26.33 -0.75 16.61
C LEU A 63 -27.18 -0.48 15.35
N GLY A 64 -26.94 -1.18 14.25
CA GLY A 64 -27.58 -0.94 12.95
C GLY A 64 -27.01 0.27 12.19
N ALA A 65 -25.79 0.68 12.52
CA ALA A 65 -25.12 1.84 11.91
C ALA A 65 -24.81 1.62 10.42
N SER A 66 -24.59 2.70 9.69
CA SER A 66 -24.11 2.64 8.31
C SER A 66 -22.73 1.98 8.23
N LEU A 67 -22.44 1.37 7.10
CA LEU A 67 -21.14 0.78 6.81
C LEU A 67 -20.28 1.76 6.00
N LEU A 68 -19.01 1.85 6.34
CA LEU A 68 -18.02 2.58 5.56
C LEU A 68 -17.39 1.65 4.52
N ASP A 69 -17.50 2.00 3.25
CA ASP A 69 -16.72 1.35 2.20
C ASP A 69 -15.27 1.87 2.24
N ARG A 70 -14.35 0.99 2.62
CA ARG A 70 -12.93 1.31 2.83
C ARG A 70 -12.17 1.22 1.51
N THR A 71 -12.23 2.26 0.68
CA THR A 71 -11.71 2.26 -0.68
C THR A 71 -10.43 3.09 -0.89
N ILE A 72 -9.98 3.85 0.11
CA ILE A 72 -8.95 4.88 -0.08
C ILE A 72 -7.55 4.28 -0.23
N CYS A 73 -7.13 3.37 0.67
CA CYS A 73 -5.74 2.91 0.75
C CYS A 73 -5.34 1.88 -0.30
N ALA A 74 -6.07 0.76 -0.39
CA ALA A 74 -5.62 -0.44 -1.09
C ALA A 74 -6.54 -0.89 -2.22
N SER A 75 -7.76 -0.35 -2.31
CA SER A 75 -8.78 -0.87 -3.24
C SER A 75 -8.40 -0.70 -4.71
N ALA A 76 -7.79 0.43 -5.08
CA ALA A 76 -7.37 0.68 -6.47
C ALA A 76 -6.31 -0.33 -6.90
N GLY A 77 -5.26 -0.54 -6.09
CA GLY A 77 -4.21 -1.53 -6.36
C GLY A 77 -4.74 -2.96 -6.38
N ALA A 78 -5.56 -3.34 -5.40
CA ALA A 78 -6.18 -4.67 -5.35
C ALA A 78 -7.10 -4.92 -6.55
N THR A 79 -7.82 -3.90 -7.03
CA THR A 79 -8.69 -3.99 -8.21
C THR A 79 -7.87 -4.19 -9.48
N GLY A 80 -6.81 -3.40 -9.68
CA GLY A 80 -5.91 -3.57 -10.81
C GLY A 80 -5.26 -4.96 -10.83
N TYR A 81 -4.81 -5.44 -9.68
CA TYR A 81 -4.24 -6.77 -9.54
C TYR A 81 -5.24 -7.87 -9.90
N ARG A 82 -6.49 -7.78 -9.39
CA ARG A 82 -7.56 -8.73 -9.72
C ARG A 82 -7.92 -8.74 -11.20
N TYR A 83 -7.93 -7.60 -11.85
CA TYR A 83 -8.21 -7.51 -13.29
C TYR A 83 -7.12 -8.13 -14.14
N THR A 84 -5.89 -8.19 -13.64
CA THR A 84 -4.76 -8.78 -14.36
C THR A 84 -4.64 -10.28 -14.13
N VAL A 85 -4.66 -10.72 -12.84
CA VAL A 85 -4.39 -12.12 -12.46
C VAL A 85 -5.58 -12.83 -11.79
N GLY A 86 -6.75 -12.23 -11.74
CA GLY A 86 -7.98 -12.84 -11.24
C GLY A 86 -8.16 -12.85 -9.72
N ALA A 87 -7.10 -12.68 -8.93
CA ALA A 87 -7.15 -12.72 -7.48
C ALA A 87 -6.14 -11.74 -6.86
N SER A 88 -6.40 -11.31 -5.63
CA SER A 88 -5.43 -10.55 -4.83
C SER A 88 -4.68 -11.54 -3.93
N ILE A 89 -3.51 -11.97 -4.37
CA ILE A 89 -2.67 -12.96 -3.70
C ILE A 89 -1.44 -12.25 -3.14
N GLY A 90 -1.06 -12.59 -1.91
CA GLY A 90 0.18 -12.16 -1.28
C GLY A 90 1.17 -13.31 -1.14
N THR A 91 2.33 -13.01 -0.61
CA THR A 91 3.39 -13.98 -0.29
C THR A 91 3.59 -14.06 1.21
N ASP A 92 3.82 -15.24 1.75
CA ASP A 92 4.20 -15.41 3.14
C ASP A 92 5.52 -14.70 3.44
N LEU A 93 5.62 -14.05 4.60
CA LEU A 93 6.79 -13.27 4.97
C LEU A 93 8.08 -14.10 4.98
N GLU A 94 7.97 -15.37 5.33
CA GLU A 94 9.10 -16.31 5.39
C GLU A 94 9.71 -16.57 4.00
N GLN A 95 8.95 -16.41 2.93
CA GLN A 95 9.44 -16.62 1.57
C GLN A 95 10.39 -15.52 1.09
N PHE A 96 10.30 -14.32 1.64
CA PHE A 96 11.18 -13.22 1.24
C PHE A 96 12.66 -13.50 1.47
N GLN A 97 13.02 -14.33 2.44
CA GLN A 97 14.42 -14.72 2.69
C GLN A 97 15.04 -15.52 1.54
N ASN A 98 14.23 -16.11 0.67
CA ASN A 98 14.66 -16.90 -0.49
C ASN A 98 14.78 -16.06 -1.77
N ALA A 99 14.35 -14.80 -1.74
CA ALA A 99 14.43 -13.92 -2.90
C ALA A 99 15.86 -13.53 -3.24
N LYS A 100 16.16 -13.39 -4.53
CA LYS A 100 17.44 -12.86 -5.04
C LYS A 100 17.39 -11.36 -5.26
N LEU A 101 16.19 -10.83 -5.52
CA LEU A 101 15.90 -9.41 -5.65
C LEU A 101 14.68 -9.06 -4.78
N ILE A 102 14.79 -7.99 -4.00
CA ILE A 102 13.67 -7.42 -3.24
C ILE A 102 13.56 -5.94 -3.60
N ILE A 103 12.46 -5.57 -4.23
CA ILE A 103 12.11 -4.18 -4.51
C ILE A 103 11.11 -3.70 -3.46
N ILE A 104 11.50 -2.71 -2.68
CA ILE A 104 10.65 -2.07 -1.66
C ILE A 104 10.13 -0.78 -2.28
N TRP A 105 8.90 -0.83 -2.79
CA TRP A 105 8.29 0.27 -3.54
C TRP A 105 7.24 0.98 -2.69
N GLY A 106 7.50 2.25 -2.35
CA GLY A 106 6.60 3.07 -1.54
C GLY A 106 6.40 2.55 -0.11
N GLY A 107 7.41 1.89 0.44
CA GLY A 107 7.35 1.26 1.76
C GLY A 107 8.53 1.59 2.66
N ASN A 108 8.25 1.72 3.97
CA ASN A 108 9.29 1.92 4.98
C ASN A 108 9.20 0.84 6.07
N PRO A 109 9.58 -0.43 5.75
CA PRO A 109 9.40 -1.55 6.66
C PRO A 109 10.20 -1.45 7.96
N ILE A 110 11.28 -0.70 8.02
CA ILE A 110 11.98 -0.42 9.29
C ILE A 110 11.03 0.27 10.28
N ALA A 111 10.14 1.13 9.79
CA ALA A 111 9.18 1.83 10.65
C ALA A 111 7.85 1.09 10.84
N SER A 112 7.40 0.32 9.83
CA SER A 112 6.02 -0.17 9.79
C SER A 112 5.85 -1.69 9.59
N ASN A 113 6.93 -2.43 9.27
CA ASN A 113 6.86 -3.88 9.07
C ASN A 113 8.21 -4.55 9.38
N LEU A 114 8.58 -4.58 10.66
CA LEU A 114 9.86 -5.13 11.11
C LEU A 114 10.04 -6.61 10.79
N HIS A 115 8.99 -7.41 10.78
CA HIS A 115 9.10 -8.83 10.45
C HIS A 115 9.50 -9.04 8.99
N PHE A 116 8.91 -8.30 8.05
CA PHE A 116 9.38 -8.29 6.67
C PHE A 116 10.84 -7.80 6.57
N TRP A 117 11.19 -6.72 7.29
CA TRP A 117 12.54 -6.18 7.26
C TRP A 117 13.60 -7.20 7.73
N MET A 118 13.30 -7.98 8.75
CA MET A 118 14.18 -9.05 9.22
C MET A 118 14.45 -10.09 8.11
N ARG A 119 13.40 -10.52 7.38
CA ARG A 119 13.54 -11.45 6.25
C ARG A 119 14.29 -10.85 5.07
N ALA A 120 14.04 -9.59 4.75
CA ALA A 120 14.79 -8.86 3.72
C ALA A 120 16.28 -8.76 4.06
N GLN A 121 16.63 -8.52 5.33
CA GLN A 121 18.02 -8.52 5.77
C GLN A 121 18.67 -9.92 5.74
N GLU A 122 17.90 -10.96 5.97
CA GLU A 122 18.37 -12.34 5.83
C GLU A 122 18.66 -12.66 4.35
N ALA A 123 17.73 -12.33 3.44
CA ALA A 123 17.95 -12.42 2.00
C ALA A 123 19.22 -11.66 1.57
N LYS A 124 19.39 -10.42 2.07
CA LYS A 124 20.58 -9.60 1.79
C LYS A 124 21.89 -10.28 2.20
N ARG A 125 21.92 -10.87 3.41
CA ARG A 125 23.10 -11.64 3.86
C ARG A 125 23.38 -12.85 2.98
N ASN A 126 22.34 -13.42 2.38
CA ASN A 126 22.42 -14.55 1.45
C ASN A 126 22.69 -14.12 -0.01
N GLY A 127 23.01 -12.85 -0.25
CA GLY A 127 23.39 -12.33 -1.56
C GLY A 127 22.28 -11.68 -2.36
N ALA A 128 21.08 -11.49 -1.80
CA ALA A 128 20.00 -10.77 -2.48
C ALA A 128 20.30 -9.28 -2.65
N THR A 129 19.86 -8.72 -3.77
CA THR A 129 19.88 -7.28 -3.99
C THR A 129 18.60 -6.65 -3.44
N LEU A 130 18.73 -5.58 -2.65
CA LEU A 130 17.63 -4.78 -2.12
C LEU A 130 17.62 -3.40 -2.79
N ILE A 131 16.49 -3.01 -3.35
CA ILE A 131 16.26 -1.70 -3.98
C ILE A 131 15.09 -1.03 -3.29
N ALA A 132 15.23 0.24 -2.93
CA ALA A 132 14.12 1.06 -2.46
C ALA A 132 13.70 2.04 -3.55
N ILE A 133 12.40 2.08 -3.86
CA ILE A 133 11.78 3.07 -4.75
C ILE A 133 10.87 3.93 -3.87
N ASP A 134 11.28 5.15 -3.59
CA ASP A 134 10.57 6.05 -2.68
C ASP A 134 11.06 7.49 -2.92
N PRO A 135 10.18 8.49 -3.02
CA PRO A 135 10.62 9.89 -3.13
C PRO A 135 11.43 10.37 -1.92
N TYR A 136 11.24 9.74 -0.76
CA TYR A 136 11.94 10.06 0.48
C TYR A 136 13.03 9.02 0.80
N ARG A 137 14.23 9.48 1.07
CA ARG A 137 15.32 8.62 1.53
C ARG A 137 15.13 8.24 2.99
N SER A 138 14.29 7.26 3.23
CA SER A 138 14.01 6.69 4.54
C SER A 138 15.18 5.85 5.07
N LEU A 139 15.12 5.47 6.36
CA LEU A 139 16.09 4.51 6.93
C LEU A 139 16.09 3.19 6.16
N THR A 140 14.96 2.77 5.62
CA THR A 140 14.88 1.58 4.74
C THR A 140 15.69 1.80 3.46
N ALA A 141 15.51 2.93 2.80
CA ALA A 141 16.23 3.28 1.58
C ALA A 141 17.75 3.37 1.83
N GLU A 142 18.17 3.92 2.97
CA GLU A 142 19.59 3.99 3.36
C GLU A 142 20.25 2.60 3.54
N LYS A 143 19.46 1.60 3.91
CA LYS A 143 19.94 0.22 4.12
C LYS A 143 19.83 -0.67 2.88
N CYS A 144 19.15 -0.22 1.83
CA CYS A 144 19.13 -0.90 0.54
C CYS A 144 20.45 -0.70 -0.23
N HIS A 145 20.68 -1.49 -1.26
CA HIS A 145 21.85 -1.34 -2.14
C HIS A 145 21.68 -0.13 -3.07
N GLN A 146 20.42 0.14 -3.49
CA GLN A 146 20.08 1.27 -4.34
C GLN A 146 18.82 1.95 -3.84
N HIS A 147 18.76 3.27 -3.98
CA HIS A 147 17.59 4.09 -3.75
C HIS A 147 17.27 4.85 -5.03
N ILE A 148 16.06 4.64 -5.56
CA ILE A 148 15.52 5.34 -6.72
C ILE A 148 14.49 6.34 -6.20
N ALA A 149 14.85 7.63 -6.26
CA ALA A 149 14.03 8.73 -5.75
C ALA A 149 13.21 9.36 -6.89
N LEU A 150 12.08 8.71 -7.24
CA LEU A 150 11.19 9.24 -8.27
C LEU A 150 10.36 10.42 -7.77
N LEU A 151 9.87 11.26 -8.67
CA LEU A 151 8.93 12.32 -8.34
C LEU A 151 7.59 11.71 -7.85
N PRO A 152 6.97 12.28 -6.79
CA PRO A 152 5.70 11.78 -6.28
C PRO A 152 4.61 11.70 -7.37
N GLY A 153 3.88 10.58 -7.42
CA GLY A 153 2.80 10.35 -8.35
C GLY A 153 3.22 9.87 -9.75
N THR A 154 4.48 9.51 -9.95
CA THR A 154 5.00 9.06 -11.25
C THR A 154 5.27 7.55 -11.31
N ASP A 155 4.86 6.81 -10.30
CA ASP A 155 5.06 5.35 -10.19
C ASP A 155 4.58 4.58 -11.41
N ALA A 156 3.41 4.95 -11.97
CA ALA A 156 2.87 4.32 -13.17
C ALA A 156 3.75 4.54 -14.40
N ALA A 157 4.40 5.71 -14.52
CA ALA A 157 5.34 6.00 -15.60
C ALA A 157 6.59 5.12 -15.50
N LEU A 158 7.14 4.97 -14.28
CA LEU A 158 8.26 4.05 -14.03
C LEU A 158 7.86 2.61 -14.37
N ALA A 159 6.71 2.14 -13.89
CA ALA A 159 6.23 0.79 -14.17
C ALA A 159 6.09 0.51 -15.69
N LEU A 160 5.54 1.47 -16.45
CA LEU A 160 5.44 1.35 -17.90
C LEU A 160 6.80 1.36 -18.59
N GLY A 161 7.75 2.16 -18.11
CA GLY A 161 9.13 2.15 -18.60
C GLY A 161 9.85 0.83 -18.35
N LEU A 162 9.67 0.23 -17.16
CA LEU A 162 10.20 -1.11 -16.86
C LEU A 162 9.57 -2.15 -17.77
N MET A 163 8.25 -2.14 -17.95
CA MET A 163 7.53 -3.05 -18.86
C MET A 163 7.99 -2.89 -20.30
N HIS A 164 8.28 -1.66 -20.76
CA HIS A 164 8.85 -1.43 -22.09
C HIS A 164 10.12 -2.23 -22.29
N VAL A 165 11.07 -2.13 -21.38
CA VAL A 165 12.36 -2.85 -21.47
C VAL A 165 12.14 -4.35 -21.39
N LEU A 166 11.35 -4.83 -20.43
CA LEU A 166 11.04 -6.26 -20.28
C LEU A 166 10.45 -6.86 -21.55
N ILE A 167 9.55 -6.13 -22.22
CA ILE A 167 8.89 -6.59 -23.44
C ILE A 167 9.83 -6.52 -24.64
N THR A 168 10.60 -5.45 -24.79
CA THR A 168 11.49 -5.26 -25.96
C THR A 168 12.74 -6.13 -25.91
N GLU A 169 13.20 -6.48 -24.72
CA GLU A 169 14.34 -7.38 -24.51
C GLU A 169 13.92 -8.85 -24.30
N ASP A 170 12.62 -9.14 -24.42
CA ASP A 170 12.05 -10.49 -24.26
C ASP A 170 12.35 -11.15 -22.90
N LEU A 171 12.28 -10.34 -21.85
CA LEU A 171 12.52 -10.74 -20.46
C LEU A 171 11.22 -11.09 -19.70
N VAL A 172 10.14 -11.39 -20.43
CA VAL A 172 8.84 -11.71 -19.87
C VAL A 172 8.62 -13.23 -19.80
N ASP A 173 7.89 -13.70 -18.79
CA ASP A 173 7.44 -15.08 -18.70
C ASP A 173 6.17 -15.28 -19.55
N HIS A 174 6.36 -15.70 -20.80
CA HIS A 174 5.28 -15.90 -21.78
C HIS A 174 4.28 -16.97 -21.33
N ASP A 175 4.75 -18.07 -20.71
CA ASP A 175 3.88 -19.15 -20.23
C ASP A 175 2.97 -18.65 -19.10
N TYR A 176 3.53 -17.88 -18.15
CA TYR A 176 2.73 -17.28 -17.09
C TYR A 176 1.72 -16.27 -17.63
N ILE A 177 2.14 -15.42 -18.56
CA ILE A 177 1.27 -14.40 -19.17
C ILE A 177 0.08 -15.07 -19.86
N GLU A 178 0.32 -16.09 -20.66
CA GLU A 178 -0.72 -16.79 -21.42
C GLU A 178 -1.72 -17.51 -20.51
N ARG A 179 -1.24 -18.15 -19.45
CA ARG A 179 -2.08 -18.97 -18.56
C ARG A 179 -2.82 -18.22 -17.49
N TYR A 180 -2.21 -17.15 -16.95
CA TYR A 180 -2.66 -16.57 -15.68
C TYR A 180 -2.97 -15.08 -15.76
N THR A 181 -2.85 -14.44 -16.92
CA THR A 181 -3.11 -13.01 -17.05
C THR A 181 -4.13 -12.68 -18.11
N LEU A 182 -4.75 -11.49 -18.01
CA LEU A 182 -5.65 -10.93 -19.00
C LEU A 182 -5.15 -9.56 -19.47
N GLY A 183 -5.39 -9.25 -20.76
CA GLY A 183 -5.16 -7.92 -21.30
C GLY A 183 -3.71 -7.60 -21.68
N TYR A 184 -2.85 -8.61 -21.82
CA TYR A 184 -1.44 -8.42 -22.14
C TYR A 184 -1.20 -7.60 -23.41
N ASP A 185 -1.94 -7.86 -24.51
CA ASP A 185 -1.74 -7.12 -25.77
C ASP A 185 -2.00 -5.62 -25.62
N ALA A 186 -3.06 -5.26 -24.91
CA ALA A 186 -3.38 -3.87 -24.63
C ALA A 186 -2.33 -3.21 -23.74
N LEU A 187 -1.83 -3.93 -22.73
CA LEU A 187 -0.74 -3.48 -21.87
C LEU A 187 0.56 -3.31 -22.66
N LYS A 188 0.91 -4.27 -23.50
CA LYS A 188 2.07 -4.24 -24.39
C LYS A 188 2.07 -2.99 -25.27
N GLN A 189 0.96 -2.71 -25.95
CA GLN A 189 0.83 -1.50 -26.77
C GLN A 189 1.05 -0.23 -25.94
N ARG A 190 0.50 -0.17 -24.75
CA ARG A 190 0.68 0.98 -23.86
C ARG A 190 2.12 1.10 -23.37
N ALA A 191 2.73 0.01 -22.96
CA ALA A 191 4.12 0.00 -22.48
C ALA A 191 5.12 0.38 -23.57
N LEU A 192 4.90 -0.07 -24.83
CA LEU A 192 5.75 0.31 -25.96
C LEU A 192 5.74 1.82 -26.26
N ALA A 193 4.69 2.54 -25.86
CA ALA A 193 4.65 4.00 -25.96
C ALA A 193 5.42 4.73 -24.84
N TRP A 194 6.05 4.00 -23.92
CA TRP A 194 6.80 4.53 -22.78
C TRP A 194 8.26 4.05 -22.77
N PRO A 195 9.08 4.48 -23.75
CA PRO A 195 10.50 4.14 -23.72
C PRO A 195 11.19 4.68 -22.47
N PRO A 196 12.33 4.12 -22.05
CA PRO A 196 13.03 4.50 -20.82
C PRO A 196 13.29 5.99 -20.68
N GLU A 197 13.59 6.70 -21.77
CA GLU A 197 13.85 8.13 -21.79
C GLU A 197 12.60 8.92 -21.37
N ARG A 198 11.44 8.55 -21.89
CA ARG A 198 10.16 9.19 -21.54
C ARG A 198 9.78 8.93 -20.09
N ALA A 199 9.93 7.68 -19.63
CA ALA A 199 9.66 7.34 -18.24
C ALA A 199 10.59 8.09 -17.29
N ALA A 200 11.87 8.14 -17.62
CA ALA A 200 12.89 8.84 -16.86
C ALA A 200 12.61 10.36 -16.72
N GLU A 201 12.25 11.02 -17.82
CA GLU A 201 11.88 12.43 -17.83
C GLU A 201 10.69 12.70 -16.87
N VAL A 202 9.64 11.89 -16.96
CA VAL A 202 8.46 12.05 -16.11
C VAL A 202 8.76 11.75 -14.63
N CYS A 203 9.61 10.74 -14.38
CA CYS A 203 9.95 10.31 -13.01
C CYS A 203 11.05 11.16 -12.35
N GLY A 204 11.79 11.98 -13.12
CA GLY A 204 12.92 12.74 -12.61
C GLY A 204 14.14 11.87 -12.27
N ILE A 205 14.30 10.74 -12.97
CA ILE A 205 15.42 9.81 -12.84
C ILE A 205 16.14 9.65 -14.18
N THR A 206 17.16 8.83 -14.26
CA THR A 206 17.87 8.57 -15.53
C THR A 206 17.26 7.39 -16.30
N ALA A 207 17.36 7.43 -17.63
CA ALA A 207 16.95 6.28 -18.47
C ALA A 207 17.78 5.02 -18.14
N THR A 208 19.04 5.18 -17.77
CA THR A 208 19.90 4.09 -17.34
C THR A 208 19.34 3.39 -16.11
N GLU A 209 18.87 4.13 -15.10
CA GLU A 209 18.25 3.54 -13.91
C GLU A 209 16.99 2.71 -14.27
N VAL A 210 16.18 3.17 -15.22
CA VAL A 210 15.01 2.43 -15.69
C VAL A 210 15.44 1.11 -16.35
N VAL A 211 16.42 1.16 -17.25
CA VAL A 211 16.91 -0.03 -17.99
C VAL A 211 17.56 -1.04 -17.04
N GLU A 212 18.46 -0.56 -16.16
CA GLU A 212 19.17 -1.43 -15.21
C GLU A 212 18.20 -2.10 -14.23
N LEU A 213 17.21 -1.36 -13.71
CA LEU A 213 16.20 -1.92 -12.83
C LEU A 213 15.34 -2.97 -13.55
N ALA A 214 14.93 -2.71 -14.80
CA ALA A 214 14.15 -3.65 -15.59
C ALA A 214 14.93 -4.95 -15.86
N ARG A 215 16.18 -4.86 -16.26
CA ARG A 215 17.05 -6.03 -16.52
C ARG A 215 17.37 -6.82 -15.26
N LEU A 216 17.43 -6.14 -14.11
CA LEU A 216 17.65 -6.82 -12.82
C LEU A 216 16.39 -7.55 -12.36
N TYR A 217 15.20 -7.04 -12.76
CA TYR A 217 13.92 -7.65 -12.44
C TYR A 217 13.59 -8.85 -13.34
N GLY A 218 13.84 -8.78 -14.65
CA GLY A 218 13.68 -9.86 -15.64
C GLY A 218 14.79 -10.88 -15.56
#